data_aadabb7a3dce34c3f86c170fe5603fbe
#
_entry.id   aadabb7a3dce34c3f86c170fe5603fbe
#
_cell.length_a   1.000
_cell.length_b   1.000
_cell.length_c   1.000
_cell.angle_alpha   90.00
_cell.angle_beta   90.00
_cell.angle_gamma   90.00
#
_symmetry.space_group_name_H-M   'P 1'
#
loop_
_entity.id
_entity.type
_entity.pdbx_description
1 polymer ?
#
loop_
_entity_poly.entity_id
_entity_poly.type
_entity_poly.pdbx_seq_one_letter_code
_entity_poly.pdbx_strand_id
1 'polypeptide(L)'
;MKKRLGLLIVAGISITMLGACSLFGVKDSPANGISIEVGKINEQARNSIIDSYKGITISQDLYQLKEGTIDNNKLNIKLPNNFGGDSATSNLLFISRTTAKNMNKKGLIRERDNNEGLLSSDPLDSLPKIEKDETIIFANKEYKDLKEITYDGKKMSTKYEGDVWLAPYRGESNEILIIVDDTLFKEINGKEKTRQFLSFNKSFGNLNLVNQGKEPELTKEINKLNTALATEGKGAVEFVTITEK
;
A
#
# COMPACT_ATOMS: atom_id res chain seq x y z
N MET A 1 -41.08 -23.38 47.02
CA MET A 1 -39.83 -22.71 46.71
C MET A 1 -39.07 -23.52 45.63
N LYS A 2 -39.37 -23.30 44.38
CA LYS A 2 -38.60 -23.81 43.21
C LYS A 2 -39.05 -22.96 42.03
N LYS A 3 -38.18 -22.06 41.58
CA LYS A 3 -38.20 -21.38 40.24
C LYS A 3 -37.32 -20.16 40.31
N ARG A 4 -36.03 -20.30 40.08
CA ARG A 4 -35.05 -19.26 39.62
C ARG A 4 -33.69 -19.91 39.40
N LEU A 5 -33.61 -20.73 38.35
CA LEU A 5 -32.34 -21.22 37.85
C LEU A 5 -32.49 -21.54 36.38
N GLY A 6 -32.65 -20.52 35.55
CA GLY A 6 -32.91 -20.74 34.15
C GLY A 6 -32.60 -19.55 33.23
N LEU A 7 -31.82 -18.54 33.73
CA LEU A 7 -31.64 -17.32 32.90
C LEU A 7 -30.19 -16.78 32.91
N LEU A 8 -29.18 -17.65 32.98
CA LEU A 8 -27.78 -17.24 33.00
C LEU A 8 -26.89 -17.98 31.99
N ILE A 9 -27.44 -18.73 31.04
CA ILE A 9 -26.63 -19.50 30.07
C ILE A 9 -26.74 -18.95 28.64
N VAL A 10 -27.54 -17.92 28.36
CA VAL A 10 -27.70 -17.39 26.98
C VAL A 10 -26.84 -16.17 26.68
N ALA A 11 -26.20 -15.55 27.68
CA ALA A 11 -25.36 -14.37 27.49
C ALA A 11 -23.86 -14.68 27.23
N GLY A 12 -23.47 -15.95 27.22
CA GLY A 12 -22.06 -16.35 27.09
C GLY A 12 -21.58 -16.79 25.72
N ILE A 13 -22.47 -16.87 24.71
CA ILE A 13 -22.09 -17.45 23.40
C ILE A 13 -21.93 -16.40 22.28
N SER A 14 -22.26 -15.13 22.55
CA SER A 14 -22.20 -14.10 21.51
C SER A 14 -20.87 -13.38 21.35
N ILE A 15 -19.86 -13.69 22.16
CA ILE A 15 -18.56 -13.00 22.14
C ILE A 15 -17.42 -13.85 21.53
N THR A 16 -17.69 -15.12 21.21
CA THR A 16 -16.64 -16.02 20.69
C THR A 16 -16.56 -16.15 19.18
N MET A 17 -17.39 -15.46 18.40
CA MET A 17 -17.32 -15.54 16.92
C MET A 17 -16.45 -14.47 16.25
N LEU A 18 -15.93 -13.49 16.99
CA LEU A 18 -15.00 -12.49 16.43
C LEU A 18 -13.53 -12.92 16.54
N GLY A 19 -13.22 -14.02 17.23
CA GLY A 19 -11.85 -14.52 17.40
C GLY A 19 -11.48 -15.74 16.58
N ALA A 20 -12.40 -16.29 15.77
CA ALA A 20 -12.18 -17.58 15.09
C ALA A 20 -11.30 -17.50 13.83
N CYS A 21 -11.08 -16.32 13.28
CA CYS A 21 -10.24 -16.18 12.07
C CYS A 21 -8.73 -16.22 12.38
N SER A 22 -8.31 -15.88 13.59
CA SER A 22 -6.88 -15.95 13.97
C SER A 22 -6.38 -17.37 14.28
N LEU A 23 -7.27 -18.33 14.45
CA LEU A 23 -6.91 -19.73 14.74
C LEU A 23 -6.36 -20.51 13.54
N PHE A 24 -6.43 -19.94 12.33
CA PHE A 24 -5.94 -20.56 11.08
C PHE A 24 -4.75 -19.83 10.45
N GLY A 25 -4.09 -18.93 11.14
CA GLY A 25 -2.83 -18.32 10.70
C GLY A 25 -2.92 -17.38 9.49
N VAL A 26 -4.12 -17.06 8.98
CA VAL A 26 -4.27 -16.08 7.90
C VAL A 26 -4.60 -14.74 8.50
N LYS A 27 -3.68 -13.78 8.30
CA LYS A 27 -3.85 -12.41 8.77
C LYS A 27 -5.06 -11.74 8.10
N ASP A 28 -5.81 -11.00 8.90
CA ASP A 28 -6.93 -10.21 8.39
C ASP A 28 -6.39 -9.00 7.60
N SER A 29 -6.80 -8.91 6.34
CA SER A 29 -6.49 -7.80 5.42
C SER A 29 -7.79 -7.36 4.75
N PRO A 30 -8.65 -6.59 5.45
CA PRO A 30 -9.97 -6.24 4.95
C PRO A 30 -9.89 -5.42 3.67
N ALA A 31 -10.65 -5.82 2.65
CA ALA A 31 -10.84 -5.07 1.42
C ALA A 31 -11.86 -3.93 1.66
N ASN A 32 -11.45 -2.91 2.40
CA ASN A 32 -12.29 -1.80 2.83
C ASN A 32 -11.93 -0.46 2.16
N GLY A 33 -11.24 -0.52 1.04
CA GLY A 33 -10.93 0.63 0.21
C GLY A 33 -10.53 0.25 -1.19
N ILE A 34 -10.41 1.26 -2.05
CA ILE A 34 -9.91 1.14 -3.43
C ILE A 34 -8.81 2.17 -3.64
N SER A 35 -7.73 1.73 -4.30
CA SER A 35 -6.68 2.57 -4.87
C SER A 35 -6.94 2.76 -6.35
N ILE A 36 -6.89 3.99 -6.84
CA ILE A 36 -7.03 4.37 -8.24
C ILE A 36 -5.78 5.12 -8.69
N GLU A 37 -5.07 4.64 -9.69
CA GLU A 37 -3.99 5.40 -10.34
C GLU A 37 -4.58 6.35 -11.36
N VAL A 38 -4.67 7.62 -10.99
CA VAL A 38 -5.23 8.67 -11.86
C VAL A 38 -4.32 8.87 -13.07
N GLY A 39 -4.93 8.89 -14.27
CA GLY A 39 -4.18 8.99 -15.53
C GLY A 39 -3.90 7.65 -16.22
N LYS A 40 -4.00 6.51 -15.53
CA LYS A 40 -4.04 5.18 -16.17
C LYS A 40 -5.43 4.79 -16.64
N ILE A 41 -6.45 5.46 -16.16
CA ILE A 41 -7.85 5.30 -16.59
C ILE A 41 -8.39 6.65 -17.03
N ASN A 42 -9.31 6.65 -18.00
CA ASN A 42 -9.97 7.88 -18.40
C ASN A 42 -10.90 8.41 -17.29
N GLU A 43 -11.21 9.70 -17.36
CA GLU A 43 -11.99 10.39 -16.33
C GLU A 43 -13.41 9.80 -16.18
N GLN A 44 -14.03 9.40 -17.29
CA GLN A 44 -15.37 8.80 -17.25
C GLN A 44 -15.37 7.47 -16.48
N ALA A 45 -14.40 6.60 -16.74
CA ALA A 45 -14.26 5.32 -16.00
C ALA A 45 -13.98 5.59 -14.51
N ARG A 46 -13.10 6.55 -14.19
CA ARG A 46 -12.83 6.94 -12.80
C ARG A 46 -14.10 7.41 -12.09
N ASN A 47 -14.84 8.31 -12.69
CA ASN A 47 -16.07 8.83 -12.11
C ASN A 47 -17.14 7.74 -11.95
N SER A 48 -17.27 6.83 -12.91
CA SER A 48 -18.18 5.67 -12.82
C SER A 48 -17.83 4.77 -11.64
N ILE A 49 -16.53 4.54 -11.37
CA ILE A 49 -16.08 3.77 -10.21
C ILE A 49 -16.44 4.51 -8.92
N ILE A 50 -16.10 5.79 -8.80
CA ILE A 50 -16.43 6.62 -7.63
C ILE A 50 -17.93 6.58 -7.33
N ASP A 51 -18.76 6.78 -8.36
CA ASP A 51 -20.22 6.76 -8.22
C ASP A 51 -20.74 5.37 -7.79
N SER A 52 -20.13 4.29 -8.29
CA SER A 52 -20.52 2.92 -7.94
C SER A 52 -20.33 2.62 -6.44
N TYR A 53 -19.38 3.28 -5.78
CA TYR A 53 -19.08 3.09 -4.36
C TYR A 53 -19.51 4.27 -3.48
N LYS A 54 -20.16 5.30 -4.05
CA LYS A 54 -20.55 6.53 -3.34
C LYS A 54 -21.33 6.27 -2.05
N GLY A 55 -22.23 5.29 -2.06
CA GLY A 55 -23.09 4.97 -0.90
C GLY A 55 -22.35 4.36 0.30
N ILE A 56 -21.12 3.89 0.12
CA ILE A 56 -20.30 3.27 1.17
C ILE A 56 -18.97 4.00 1.40
N THR A 57 -18.64 4.98 0.60
CA THR A 57 -17.40 5.76 0.73
C THR A 57 -17.52 6.74 1.89
N ILE A 58 -16.57 6.70 2.82
CA ILE A 58 -16.47 7.59 3.99
C ILE A 58 -15.39 8.65 3.83
N SER A 59 -14.34 8.39 3.04
CA SER A 59 -13.34 9.39 2.68
C SER A 59 -12.78 9.16 1.28
N GLN A 60 -12.28 10.25 0.68
CA GLN A 60 -11.54 10.25 -0.58
C GLN A 60 -10.28 11.08 -0.39
N ASP A 61 -9.14 10.46 -0.66
CA ASP A 61 -7.84 11.09 -0.48
C ASP A 61 -7.07 11.07 -1.81
N LEU A 62 -6.41 12.16 -2.15
CA LEU A 62 -5.56 12.30 -3.33
C LEU A 62 -4.12 12.53 -2.88
N TYR A 63 -3.21 11.71 -3.39
CA TYR A 63 -1.79 11.81 -3.09
C TYR A 63 -0.98 12.01 -4.36
N GLN A 64 -0.12 13.01 -4.33
CA GLN A 64 0.85 13.28 -5.39
C GLN A 64 2.14 12.53 -5.12
N LEU A 65 2.63 11.86 -6.16
CA LEU A 65 3.89 11.12 -6.18
C LEU A 65 4.68 11.55 -7.42
N LYS A 66 5.97 11.27 -7.44
CA LYS A 66 6.81 11.44 -8.64
C LYS A 66 7.59 10.17 -8.89
N GLU A 67 7.64 9.75 -10.15
CA GLU A 67 8.44 8.60 -10.57
C GLU A 67 9.69 9.05 -11.29
N GLY A 68 10.75 8.28 -11.10
CA GLY A 68 11.99 8.40 -11.85
C GLY A 68 12.66 7.04 -12.02
N THR A 69 13.72 7.01 -12.81
CA THR A 69 14.57 5.85 -12.96
C THR A 69 16.02 6.27 -12.82
N ILE A 70 16.85 5.39 -12.26
CA ILE A 70 18.29 5.60 -12.13
C ILE A 70 19.03 4.36 -12.61
N ASP A 71 20.09 4.56 -13.38
CA ASP A 71 20.99 3.48 -13.74
C ASP A 71 21.67 2.91 -12.48
N ASN A 72 21.63 1.59 -12.32
CA ASN A 72 22.19 0.89 -11.16
C ASN A 72 23.70 1.15 -11.00
N ASN A 73 24.43 1.41 -12.09
CA ASN A 73 25.84 1.78 -12.02
C ASN A 73 26.09 3.14 -11.37
N LYS A 74 25.05 4.00 -11.26
CA LYS A 74 25.12 5.29 -10.57
C LYS A 74 24.78 5.18 -9.08
N LEU A 75 24.29 4.03 -8.65
CA LEU A 75 24.06 3.73 -7.25
C LEU A 75 25.38 3.21 -6.66
N ASN A 76 26.09 3.90 -5.90
CA ASN A 76 27.39 3.53 -5.36
C ASN A 76 27.31 2.30 -4.39
N ILE A 77 26.64 1.24 -4.83
CA ILE A 77 26.45 -0.05 -4.15
C ILE A 77 26.56 -1.20 -5.15
N LYS A 78 26.87 -2.38 -4.63
CA LYS A 78 26.95 -3.60 -5.43
C LYS A 78 25.61 -4.34 -5.34
N LEU A 79 24.81 -4.31 -6.40
CA LEU A 79 23.61 -5.12 -6.53
C LEU A 79 23.96 -6.52 -7.06
N PRO A 80 23.20 -7.56 -6.68
CA PRO A 80 23.36 -8.89 -7.24
C PRO A 80 23.18 -8.90 -8.77
N ASN A 81 23.85 -9.84 -9.45
CA ASN A 81 23.60 -10.06 -10.87
C ASN A 81 22.14 -10.41 -11.09
N ASN A 82 21.50 -9.82 -12.11
CA ASN A 82 20.09 -9.97 -12.43
C ASN A 82 19.12 -9.44 -11.35
N PHE A 83 19.58 -8.56 -10.45
CA PHE A 83 18.70 -7.88 -9.51
C PHE A 83 17.73 -6.96 -10.25
N GLY A 84 16.42 -7.18 -10.03
CA GLY A 84 15.39 -6.48 -10.81
C GLY A 84 15.13 -7.08 -12.20
N GLY A 85 15.53 -8.33 -12.45
CA GLY A 85 15.42 -8.98 -13.76
C GLY A 85 16.47 -8.45 -14.75
N ASP A 86 16.09 -8.28 -16.02
CA ASP A 86 16.98 -7.76 -17.06
C ASP A 86 17.21 -6.23 -16.98
N SER A 87 16.64 -5.57 -15.97
CA SER A 87 16.70 -4.11 -15.84
C SER A 87 18.03 -3.70 -15.21
N ALA A 88 18.81 -2.90 -15.96
CA ALA A 88 19.99 -2.22 -15.45
C ALA A 88 19.64 -0.97 -14.62
N THR A 89 18.35 -0.73 -14.32
CA THR A 89 17.85 0.47 -13.66
C THR A 89 17.04 0.15 -12.42
N SER A 90 17.04 1.07 -11.47
CA SER A 90 16.14 1.09 -10.33
C SER A 90 15.02 2.12 -10.53
N ASN A 91 13.82 1.76 -10.12
CA ASN A 91 12.66 2.63 -10.16
C ASN A 91 12.62 3.46 -8.87
N LEU A 92 12.51 4.76 -8.99
CA LEU A 92 12.44 5.69 -7.88
C LEU A 92 10.99 6.18 -7.74
N LEU A 93 10.43 6.03 -6.54
CA LEU A 93 9.12 6.56 -6.21
C LEU A 93 9.26 7.60 -5.10
N PHE A 94 9.14 8.88 -5.46
CA PHE A 94 9.25 9.98 -4.53
C PHE A 94 7.89 10.35 -3.93
N ILE A 95 7.86 10.53 -2.63
CA ILE A 95 6.74 11.13 -1.91
C ILE A 95 7.24 12.22 -0.96
N SER A 96 6.42 13.26 -0.75
CA SER A 96 6.73 14.28 0.23
C SER A 96 6.55 13.76 1.66
N ARG A 97 7.23 14.37 2.61
CA ARG A 97 7.10 14.04 4.04
C ARG A 97 5.67 14.20 4.54
N THR A 98 4.96 15.22 4.09
CA THR A 98 3.54 15.44 4.41
C THR A 98 2.68 14.33 3.82
N THR A 99 2.90 13.96 2.56
CA THR A 99 2.20 12.84 1.91
C THR A 99 2.46 11.53 2.66
N ALA A 100 3.72 11.22 2.98
CA ALA A 100 4.09 10.02 3.72
C ALA A 100 3.36 9.92 5.07
N LYS A 101 3.32 11.01 5.85
CA LYS A 101 2.59 11.06 7.13
C LYS A 101 1.10 10.76 6.97
N ASN A 102 0.46 11.36 5.97
CA ASN A 102 -0.96 11.16 5.73
C ASN A 102 -1.27 9.73 5.25
N MET A 103 -0.43 9.18 4.37
CA MET A 103 -0.56 7.80 3.92
C MET A 103 -0.32 6.80 5.06
N ASN A 104 0.65 7.06 5.95
CA ASN A 104 0.92 6.18 7.09
C ASN A 104 -0.26 6.16 8.09
N LYS A 105 -0.91 7.30 8.33
CA LYS A 105 -2.14 7.35 9.16
C LYS A 105 -3.28 6.49 8.61
N LYS A 106 -3.30 6.26 7.31
CA LYS A 106 -4.27 5.42 6.61
C LYS A 106 -3.80 3.96 6.47
N GLY A 107 -2.63 3.59 7.04
CA GLY A 107 -2.06 2.27 6.90
C GLY A 107 -1.63 1.90 5.48
N LEU A 108 -1.41 2.91 4.62
CA LEU A 108 -1.04 2.73 3.20
C LEU A 108 0.46 2.56 3.00
N ILE A 109 1.28 2.87 3.99
CA ILE A 109 2.70 2.52 4.03
C ILE A 109 2.80 1.21 4.80
N ARG A 110 3.37 0.17 4.17
CA ARG A 110 3.29 -1.20 4.65
C ARG A 110 4.65 -1.87 4.64
N GLU A 111 4.92 -2.64 5.67
CA GLU A 111 6.14 -3.44 5.80
C GLU A 111 5.85 -4.93 5.63
N ARG A 112 6.87 -5.70 5.26
CA ARG A 112 6.75 -7.15 5.13
C ARG A 112 6.53 -7.78 6.50
N ASP A 113 5.54 -8.64 6.59
CA ASP A 113 5.43 -9.56 7.73
C ASP A 113 6.49 -10.67 7.58
N ASN A 114 7.50 -10.62 8.44
CA ASN A 114 8.59 -11.59 8.42
C ASN A 114 8.23 -12.93 9.10
N ASN A 115 7.09 -13.00 9.78
CA ASN A 115 6.69 -14.16 10.57
C ASN A 115 5.89 -15.18 9.75
N GLU A 116 5.33 -14.76 8.64
CA GLU A 116 4.54 -15.62 7.78
C GLU A 116 5.22 -15.72 6.43
N GLY A 117 5.62 -16.91 6.02
CA GLY A 117 6.23 -17.19 4.70
C GLY A 117 5.35 -16.84 3.49
N LEU A 118 4.26 -16.10 3.70
CA LEU A 118 3.34 -15.52 2.74
C LEU A 118 3.67 -14.04 2.53
N LEU A 119 3.25 -13.50 1.40
CA LEU A 119 3.38 -12.09 1.03
C LEU A 119 2.43 -11.18 1.83
N SER A 120 2.23 -11.47 3.13
CA SER A 120 1.44 -10.60 4.00
C SER A 120 2.24 -9.37 4.38
N SER A 121 1.55 -8.27 4.60
CA SER A 121 2.15 -7.01 5.00
C SER A 121 1.35 -6.35 6.10
N ASP A 122 2.06 -5.64 6.95
CA ASP A 122 1.50 -4.83 8.02
C ASP A 122 1.54 -3.35 7.70
N PRO A 123 0.58 -2.56 8.15
CA PRO A 123 0.74 -1.12 8.18
C PRO A 123 1.95 -0.75 9.06
N LEU A 124 2.90 -0.02 8.49
CA LEU A 124 4.07 0.47 9.23
C LEU A 124 3.59 1.28 10.46
N ASP A 125 3.99 0.89 11.64
CA ASP A 125 3.49 1.48 12.89
C ASP A 125 3.71 2.97 12.98
N SER A 126 4.90 3.43 12.66
CA SER A 126 5.26 4.84 12.62
C SER A 126 6.34 5.08 11.57
N LEU A 127 6.30 6.25 10.95
CA LEU A 127 7.42 6.67 10.12
C LEU A 127 8.65 6.93 10.99
N PRO A 128 9.85 6.59 10.51
CA PRO A 128 11.08 6.93 11.19
C PRO A 128 11.18 8.45 11.35
N LYS A 129 11.87 8.87 12.40
CA LYS A 129 12.18 10.29 12.61
C LYS A 129 13.07 10.73 11.45
N ILE A 130 12.62 11.72 10.71
CA ILE A 130 13.36 12.29 9.58
C ILE A 130 13.99 13.59 10.07
N GLU A 131 15.31 13.66 10.06
CA GLU A 131 16.04 14.89 10.39
C GLU A 131 16.02 15.88 9.23
N LYS A 132 16.41 17.12 9.50
CA LYS A 132 16.52 18.14 8.46
C LYS A 132 17.57 17.67 7.43
N ASP A 133 17.23 17.80 6.17
CA ASP A 133 18.09 17.43 5.02
C ASP A 133 18.37 15.92 4.86
N GLU A 134 17.71 15.06 5.66
CA GLU A 134 17.79 13.61 5.52
C GLU A 134 16.67 13.09 4.61
N THR A 135 17.03 12.17 3.72
CA THR A 135 16.08 11.44 2.86
C THR A 135 15.95 10.01 3.35
N ILE A 136 14.74 9.58 3.63
CA ILE A 136 14.49 8.19 3.99
C ILE A 136 14.26 7.37 2.72
N ILE A 137 14.87 6.19 2.66
CA ILE A 137 14.60 5.21 1.64
C ILE A 137 14.06 3.91 2.24
N PHE A 138 13.02 3.40 1.60
CA PHE A 138 12.48 2.09 1.81
C PHE A 138 12.65 1.28 0.53
N ALA A 139 13.25 0.12 0.64
CA ALA A 139 13.56 -0.71 -0.51
C ALA A 139 13.90 -2.13 -0.08
N ASN A 140 14.12 -3.02 -1.04
CA ASN A 140 14.68 -4.32 -0.77
C ASN A 140 16.01 -4.20 0.01
N LYS A 141 16.32 -5.19 0.85
CA LYS A 141 17.54 -5.25 1.69
C LYS A 141 18.85 -5.05 0.91
N GLU A 142 18.85 -5.31 -0.39
CA GLU A 142 20.03 -5.12 -1.25
C GLU A 142 20.45 -3.65 -1.35
N TYR A 143 19.54 -2.72 -1.04
CA TYR A 143 19.83 -1.27 -0.99
C TYR A 143 20.24 -0.76 0.40
N LYS A 144 20.41 -1.62 1.40
CA LYS A 144 20.71 -1.21 2.78
C LYS A 144 21.96 -0.34 2.95
N ASP A 145 22.92 -0.51 2.05
CA ASP A 145 24.20 0.23 2.07
C ASP A 145 24.18 1.49 1.21
N LEU A 146 23.05 1.82 0.58
CA LEU A 146 22.87 3.02 -0.22
C LEU A 146 22.83 4.26 0.68
N LYS A 147 23.89 5.05 0.66
CA LYS A 147 24.07 6.25 1.51
C LYS A 147 23.76 7.56 0.79
N GLU A 148 23.62 7.49 -0.54
CA GLU A 148 23.43 8.66 -1.35
C GLU A 148 22.77 8.29 -2.68
N ILE A 149 21.84 9.13 -3.12
CA ILE A 149 21.26 9.09 -4.46
C ILE A 149 21.45 10.46 -5.11
N THR A 150 21.95 10.47 -6.34
CA THR A 150 21.93 11.68 -7.17
C THR A 150 20.89 11.50 -8.26
N TYR A 151 19.84 12.30 -8.22
CA TYR A 151 18.78 12.29 -9.20
C TYR A 151 18.44 13.72 -9.64
N ASP A 152 18.29 13.94 -10.95
CA ASP A 152 18.02 15.26 -11.54
C ASP A 152 19.01 16.35 -11.06
N GLY A 153 20.30 15.99 -10.97
CA GLY A 153 21.33 16.88 -10.46
C GLY A 153 21.30 17.17 -8.96
N LYS A 154 20.34 16.63 -8.24
CA LYS A 154 20.19 16.80 -6.79
C LYS A 154 20.79 15.61 -6.07
N LYS A 155 21.73 15.92 -5.20
CA LYS A 155 22.39 14.95 -4.33
C LYS A 155 21.64 14.84 -3.02
N MET A 156 21.20 13.62 -2.68
CA MET A 156 20.41 13.32 -1.48
C MET A 156 21.17 12.33 -0.60
N SER A 157 21.45 12.70 0.62
CA SER A 157 21.94 11.75 1.64
C SER A 157 20.78 10.86 2.06
N THR A 158 20.98 9.54 2.05
CA THR A 158 19.91 8.56 2.27
C THR A 158 20.12 7.76 3.54
N LYS A 159 19.04 7.47 4.23
CA LYS A 159 18.97 6.55 5.35
C LYS A 159 18.01 5.41 4.98
N TYR A 160 18.53 4.20 4.95
CA TYR A 160 17.73 2.99 4.71
C TYR A 160 16.96 2.61 5.97
N GLU A 161 15.65 2.40 5.85
CA GLU A 161 14.75 2.11 6.96
C GLU A 161 13.91 0.84 6.74
N GLY A 162 14.33 -0.03 5.84
CA GLY A 162 13.74 -1.36 5.68
C GLY A 162 13.01 -1.62 4.37
N ASP A 163 12.40 -2.79 4.29
CA ASP A 163 11.63 -3.26 3.13
C ASP A 163 10.15 -2.88 3.31
N VAL A 164 9.82 -1.67 2.91
CA VAL A 164 8.51 -1.04 3.05
C VAL A 164 8.06 -0.51 1.70
N TRP A 165 6.77 -0.51 1.43
CA TRP A 165 6.19 -0.06 0.16
C TRP A 165 4.85 0.65 0.32
N LEU A 166 4.33 1.21 -0.75
CA LEU A 166 2.99 1.78 -0.79
C LEU A 166 1.95 0.71 -1.21
N ALA A 167 0.84 0.64 -0.46
CA ALA A 167 -0.30 -0.18 -0.85
C ALA A 167 -0.79 0.20 -2.27
N PRO A 168 -1.39 -0.75 -3.01
CA PRO A 168 -1.77 -2.09 -2.60
C PRO A 168 -0.64 -3.12 -2.68
N TYR A 169 0.34 -2.91 -3.55
CA TYR A 169 1.37 -3.90 -3.82
C TYR A 169 2.75 -3.42 -3.43
N ARG A 170 3.54 -4.36 -3.02
CA ARG A 170 4.98 -4.22 -3.10
C ARG A 170 5.35 -3.97 -4.56
N GLY A 171 6.11 -2.91 -4.80
CA GLY A 171 6.74 -2.64 -6.07
C GLY A 171 7.70 -3.75 -6.48
N GLU A 172 8.28 -3.62 -7.64
CA GLU A 172 9.32 -4.54 -8.11
C GLU A 172 10.53 -4.53 -7.15
N SER A 173 11.32 -5.60 -7.17
CA SER A 173 12.50 -5.72 -6.29
C SER A 173 13.50 -4.56 -6.44
N ASN A 174 13.49 -3.90 -7.59
CA ASN A 174 14.32 -2.73 -7.92
C ASN A 174 13.60 -1.39 -7.67
N GLU A 175 12.44 -1.36 -6.99
CA GLU A 175 11.78 -0.12 -6.60
C GLU A 175 12.35 0.41 -5.28
N ILE A 176 12.59 1.72 -5.25
CA ILE A 176 13.02 2.47 -4.08
C ILE A 176 11.96 3.53 -3.78
N LEU A 177 11.26 3.38 -2.67
CA LEU A 177 10.38 4.41 -2.13
C LEU A 177 11.22 5.44 -1.38
N ILE A 178 11.13 6.71 -1.79
CA ILE A 178 11.96 7.80 -1.29
C ILE A 178 11.07 8.86 -0.66
N ILE A 179 11.26 9.09 0.65
CA ILE A 179 10.60 10.17 1.36
C ILE A 179 11.56 11.36 1.45
N VAL A 180 11.16 12.45 0.84
CA VAL A 180 11.90 13.73 0.86
C VAL A 180 11.10 14.81 1.57
N ASP A 181 11.76 15.91 1.97
CA ASP A 181 11.03 17.07 2.46
C ASP A 181 10.13 17.68 1.38
N ASP A 182 9.12 18.47 1.81
CA ASP A 182 8.11 18.99 0.90
C ASP A 182 8.66 20.01 -0.11
N THR A 183 9.78 20.68 0.21
CA THR A 183 10.45 21.64 -0.69
C THR A 183 11.19 20.87 -1.78
N LEU A 184 12.01 19.89 -1.39
CA LEU A 184 12.75 19.06 -2.33
C LEU A 184 11.81 18.28 -3.24
N PHE A 185 10.67 17.79 -2.72
CA PHE A 185 9.64 17.11 -3.53
C PHE A 185 9.14 17.99 -4.68
N LYS A 186 8.90 19.28 -4.44
CA LYS A 186 8.46 20.21 -5.48
C LYS A 186 9.52 20.41 -6.56
N GLU A 187 10.77 20.41 -6.16
CA GLU A 187 11.91 20.69 -7.03
C GLU A 187 12.39 19.48 -7.85
N ILE A 188 12.09 18.25 -7.44
CA ILE A 188 12.45 17.03 -8.19
C ILE A 188 11.67 17.01 -9.50
N ASN A 189 12.37 16.86 -10.62
CA ASN A 189 11.79 16.72 -11.94
C ASN A 189 11.52 15.25 -12.28
N GLY A 190 10.47 14.67 -11.67
CA GLY A 190 10.00 13.31 -11.91
C GLY A 190 8.67 13.30 -12.66
N LYS A 191 8.33 12.16 -13.24
CA LYS A 191 7.00 11.95 -13.84
C LYS A 191 5.95 12.00 -12.73
N GLU A 192 5.07 12.99 -12.79
CA GLU A 192 3.99 13.12 -11.81
C GLU A 192 3.01 11.95 -11.91
N LYS A 193 2.65 11.45 -10.74
CA LYS A 193 1.59 10.46 -10.53
C LYS A 193 0.63 10.94 -9.48
N THR A 194 -0.63 10.64 -9.66
CA THR A 194 -1.66 10.86 -8.64
C THR A 194 -2.30 9.52 -8.31
N ARG A 195 -2.35 9.18 -7.02
CA ARG A 195 -3.16 8.08 -6.53
C ARG A 195 -4.33 8.61 -5.72
N GLN A 196 -5.51 8.12 -6.04
CA GLN A 196 -6.74 8.37 -5.29
C GLN A 196 -7.09 7.15 -4.48
N PHE A 197 -7.44 7.35 -3.21
CA PHE A 197 -7.92 6.29 -2.34
C PHE A 197 -9.34 6.60 -1.90
N LEU A 198 -10.20 5.59 -1.99
CA LEU A 198 -11.55 5.62 -1.44
C LEU A 198 -11.57 4.71 -0.21
N SER A 199 -11.96 5.22 0.95
CA SER A 199 -12.17 4.42 2.16
C SER A 199 -13.65 4.08 2.30
N PHE A 200 -13.97 2.86 2.71
CA PHE A 200 -15.34 2.37 2.82
C PHE A 200 -15.73 2.12 4.28
N ASN A 201 -17.01 2.25 4.57
CA ASN A 201 -17.60 1.89 5.88
C ASN A 201 -17.87 0.38 6.04
N LYS A 202 -17.51 -0.44 5.04
CA LYS A 202 -17.59 -1.89 5.07
C LYS A 202 -16.40 -2.53 4.40
N SER A 203 -16.14 -3.81 4.70
CA SER A 203 -15.22 -4.66 3.94
C SER A 203 -15.99 -5.56 2.98
N PHE A 204 -15.38 -5.91 1.85
CA PHE A 204 -15.87 -6.91 0.90
C PHE A 204 -15.29 -8.31 1.15
N GLY A 205 -14.37 -8.45 2.10
CA GLY A 205 -13.69 -9.70 2.43
C GLY A 205 -12.22 -9.49 2.76
N ASN A 206 -11.46 -10.58 2.85
CA ASN A 206 -10.04 -10.58 3.20
C ASN A 206 -9.19 -10.74 1.93
N LEU A 207 -8.34 -9.74 1.62
CA LEU A 207 -7.45 -9.75 0.46
C LEU A 207 -6.51 -10.95 0.44
N ASN A 208 -6.06 -11.42 1.61
CA ASN A 208 -5.17 -12.58 1.72
C ASN A 208 -5.84 -13.92 1.37
N LEU A 209 -7.16 -13.97 1.31
CA LEU A 209 -7.94 -15.18 1.03
C LEU A 209 -8.51 -15.22 -0.41
N VAL A 210 -8.45 -14.12 -1.14
CA VAL A 210 -9.02 -14.02 -2.51
C VAL A 210 -8.45 -15.09 -3.44
N ASN A 211 -7.13 -15.25 -3.46
CA ASN A 211 -6.46 -16.21 -4.33
C ASN A 211 -6.72 -17.68 -3.94
N GLN A 212 -7.31 -17.91 -2.76
CA GLN A 212 -7.70 -19.23 -2.29
C GLN A 212 -9.16 -19.57 -2.63
N GLY A 213 -9.88 -18.66 -3.33
CA GLY A 213 -11.30 -18.81 -3.66
C GLY A 213 -12.25 -18.76 -2.46
N LYS A 214 -11.77 -18.24 -1.30
CA LYS A 214 -12.56 -18.21 -0.06
C LYS A 214 -13.36 -16.93 0.13
N GLU A 215 -13.24 -15.96 -0.79
CA GLU A 215 -13.87 -14.65 -0.74
C GLU A 215 -14.74 -14.38 -1.99
N PRO A 216 -15.90 -15.01 -2.10
CA PRO A 216 -16.73 -14.92 -3.32
C PRO A 216 -17.29 -13.53 -3.56
N GLU A 217 -17.63 -12.76 -2.51
CA GLU A 217 -18.11 -11.39 -2.63
C GLU A 217 -17.00 -10.47 -3.16
N LEU A 218 -15.83 -10.52 -2.57
CA LEU A 218 -14.68 -9.75 -3.02
C LEU A 218 -14.25 -10.12 -4.43
N THR A 219 -14.24 -11.41 -4.77
CA THR A 219 -13.96 -11.88 -6.13
C THR A 219 -14.95 -11.32 -7.15
N LYS A 220 -16.23 -11.27 -6.80
CA LYS A 220 -17.28 -10.67 -7.64
C LYS A 220 -17.05 -9.18 -7.86
N GLU A 221 -16.69 -8.43 -6.81
CA GLU A 221 -16.40 -6.99 -6.92
C GLU A 221 -15.12 -6.72 -7.72
N ILE A 222 -14.06 -7.53 -7.56
CA ILE A 222 -12.85 -7.45 -8.39
C ILE A 222 -13.19 -7.67 -9.87
N ASN A 223 -13.99 -8.68 -10.19
CA ASN A 223 -14.41 -8.96 -11.57
C ASN A 223 -15.27 -7.82 -12.15
N LYS A 224 -16.14 -7.22 -11.35
CA LYS A 224 -16.92 -6.03 -11.74
C LYS A 224 -16.01 -4.86 -12.10
N LEU A 225 -15.00 -4.55 -11.26
CA LEU A 225 -14.01 -3.52 -11.56
C LEU A 225 -13.23 -3.83 -12.84
N ASN A 226 -12.71 -5.04 -12.98
CA ASN A 226 -11.98 -5.47 -14.17
C ASN A 226 -12.82 -5.38 -15.45
N THR A 227 -14.11 -5.66 -15.36
CA THR A 227 -15.05 -5.53 -16.50
C THR A 227 -15.29 -4.06 -16.85
N ALA A 228 -15.46 -3.19 -15.83
CA ALA A 228 -15.66 -1.75 -16.03
C ALA A 228 -14.43 -1.04 -16.63
N LEU A 229 -13.24 -1.55 -16.33
CA LEU A 229 -11.97 -0.99 -16.80
C LEU A 229 -11.58 -1.45 -18.21
N ALA A 230 -12.27 -2.45 -18.77
CA ALA A 230 -11.90 -3.06 -20.04
C ALA A 230 -10.40 -3.44 -20.10
N THR A 231 -9.77 -3.32 -21.29
CA THR A 231 -8.34 -3.67 -21.47
C THR A 231 -7.36 -2.57 -21.05
N GLU A 232 -7.80 -1.33 -20.94
CA GLU A 232 -6.92 -0.15 -20.78
C GLU A 232 -6.50 0.15 -19.34
N GLY A 233 -7.18 -0.41 -18.36
CA GLY A 233 -6.99 -0.04 -16.94
C GLY A 233 -6.58 -1.18 -16.01
N LYS A 234 -6.14 -2.32 -16.53
CA LYS A 234 -5.71 -3.43 -15.65
C LYS A 234 -4.59 -3.00 -14.70
N GLY A 235 -4.78 -3.19 -13.40
CA GLY A 235 -3.84 -2.80 -12.35
C GLY A 235 -3.87 -1.29 -12.01
N ALA A 236 -4.73 -0.51 -12.65
CA ALA A 236 -4.90 0.89 -12.29
C ALA A 236 -5.89 1.11 -11.14
N VAL A 237 -6.72 0.10 -10.84
CA VAL A 237 -7.71 0.15 -9.75
C VAL A 237 -7.68 -1.17 -8.99
N GLU A 238 -7.52 -1.07 -7.68
CA GLU A 238 -7.29 -2.24 -6.84
C GLU A 238 -7.90 -2.05 -5.46
N PHE A 239 -8.41 -3.15 -4.89
CA PHE A 239 -8.81 -3.15 -3.50
C PHE A 239 -7.60 -3.05 -2.58
N VAL A 240 -7.77 -2.33 -1.49
CA VAL A 240 -6.74 -2.11 -0.48
C VAL A 240 -7.32 -2.23 0.93
N THR A 241 -6.45 -2.54 1.87
CA THR A 241 -6.74 -2.39 3.29
C THR A 241 -6.38 -0.96 3.72
N ILE A 242 -7.35 -0.25 4.28
CA ILE A 242 -7.17 1.07 4.88
C ILE A 242 -7.46 0.94 6.37
N THR A 243 -6.50 1.30 7.20
CA THR A 243 -6.62 1.31 8.66
C THR A 243 -6.34 2.73 9.14
N GLU A 244 -7.36 3.40 9.67
CA GLU A 244 -7.13 4.69 10.34
C GLU A 244 -6.43 4.44 11.68
N LYS A 245 -5.28 5.11 11.88
CA LYS A 245 -4.49 5.09 13.12
C LYS A 245 -4.76 6.34 13.94
#